data_1522aa047ae178300fbb8f99e32f25b4
#
_entry.id   1522aa047ae178300fbb8f99e32f25b4
#
_cell.length_a   1.000
_cell.length_b   1.000
_cell.length_c   1.000
_cell.angle_alpha   90.00
_cell.angle_beta   90.00
_cell.angle_gamma   90.00
#
_symmetry.space_group_name_H-M   'P 1'
#
loop_
_entity.id
_entity.type
_entity.pdbx_description
1 polymer ?
#
loop_
_entity_poly.entity_id
_entity_poly.type
_entity_poly.pdbx_seq_one_letter_code
_entity_poly.pdbx_strand_id
1 'polypeptide(L)'
;MGSMTRVQFISGSHGLGHVTRDIEMAKELRKLKPGTEIDWLGDHPASDVLREAGETVLPEAEQLDYGNAHVDSSGKGYELNIGVHGFDLRKGQPLNAKKLLASIAKGSYDLVVGDETYDLFTALHDDISKKTFKMVAIGDFIGMEAMSWNLKDRLACRVFNKVWSESMMMFLDKTFAENYIMIGLPEDIADVPFGKTGMTRRELAIKMMDFVGYIVSFDPRDYLDQKSWKDKLGYGAGPLVICTIGGTAAGRDLLELCGKSYPILKRDLPDLKMVLVRGPRLPANSIKTPEGVEVKGYVPKLYEHMAAADVVVTAGGGTTTLELTALRRPFLYFPFEHHCEQMIDVTNRVKRQRAGVMMRFPQTTPEILAQRIKENIGKQVDYAEVPLDGARKSAEIMARYLN
;
A
#
# COMPACT_ATOMS: atom_id res chain seq x y z
N MET A 1 -26.07 27.39 -15.41
CA MET A 1 -24.72 26.89 -15.11
C MET A 1 -24.88 25.84 -14.02
N GLY A 2 -24.66 24.57 -14.28
CA GLY A 2 -24.68 23.55 -13.24
C GLY A 2 -23.63 23.91 -12.19
N SER A 3 -23.90 23.72 -10.90
CA SER A 3 -22.88 23.88 -9.86
C SER A 3 -21.74 22.93 -10.16
N MET A 4 -20.50 23.42 -10.09
CA MET A 4 -19.31 22.63 -10.30
C MET A 4 -19.19 21.63 -9.14
N THR A 5 -19.09 20.36 -9.46
CA THR A 5 -18.96 19.29 -8.44
C THR A 5 -17.58 19.32 -7.82
N ARG A 6 -17.48 19.38 -6.49
CA ARG A 6 -16.22 19.45 -5.75
C ARG A 6 -16.05 18.26 -4.83
N VAL A 7 -14.90 17.61 -4.93
CA VAL A 7 -14.56 16.44 -4.10
C VAL A 7 -13.23 16.72 -3.38
N GLN A 8 -13.15 16.36 -2.11
CA GLN A 8 -11.88 16.34 -1.39
C GLN A 8 -11.42 14.89 -1.21
N PHE A 9 -10.24 14.56 -1.72
CA PHE A 9 -9.55 13.30 -1.41
C PHE A 9 -8.55 13.52 -0.28
N ILE A 10 -8.61 12.64 0.70
CA ILE A 10 -7.64 12.54 1.80
C ILE A 10 -6.95 11.20 1.64
N SER A 11 -5.73 11.22 1.13
CA SER A 11 -4.97 10.01 0.81
C SER A 11 -4.10 9.57 1.98
N GLY A 12 -4.13 8.28 2.30
CA GLY A 12 -3.23 7.67 3.27
C GLY A 12 -1.77 7.78 2.84
N SER A 13 -0.87 8.02 3.78
CA SER A 13 0.54 8.28 3.51
C SER A 13 1.51 7.22 4.05
N HIS A 14 1.00 6.18 4.71
CA HIS A 14 1.83 5.10 5.26
C HIS A 14 2.58 4.29 4.18
N GLY A 15 2.20 4.44 2.92
CA GLY A 15 2.89 3.90 1.75
C GLY A 15 2.46 4.59 0.47
N LEU A 16 3.30 4.57 -0.57
CA LEU A 16 2.94 5.16 -1.87
C LEU A 16 1.81 4.42 -2.60
N GLY A 17 1.48 3.20 -2.16
CA GLY A 17 0.40 2.41 -2.74
C GLY A 17 -0.97 3.06 -2.62
N HIS A 18 -1.25 3.71 -1.49
CA HIS A 18 -2.51 4.42 -1.25
C HIS A 18 -2.72 5.53 -2.26
N VAL A 19 -1.81 6.49 -2.31
CA VAL A 19 -1.93 7.64 -3.21
C VAL A 19 -1.97 7.22 -4.67
N THR A 20 -1.26 6.17 -5.06
CA THR A 20 -1.28 5.67 -6.44
C THR A 20 -2.65 5.11 -6.82
N ARG A 21 -3.27 4.32 -5.94
CA ARG A 21 -4.64 3.79 -6.19
C ARG A 21 -5.70 4.89 -6.17
N ASP A 22 -5.55 5.88 -5.28
CA ASP A 22 -6.48 7.00 -5.16
C ASP A 22 -6.49 7.86 -6.41
N ILE A 23 -5.32 8.12 -7.01
CA ILE A 23 -5.19 8.81 -8.30
C ILE A 23 -5.95 8.06 -9.40
N GLU A 24 -5.87 6.73 -9.46
CA GLU A 24 -6.60 5.94 -10.46
C GLU A 24 -8.12 6.02 -10.22
N MET A 25 -8.57 5.97 -8.97
CA MET A 25 -9.98 6.17 -8.64
C MET A 25 -10.48 7.57 -9.05
N ALA A 26 -9.69 8.61 -8.81
CA ALA A 26 -10.01 9.97 -9.20
C ALA A 26 -10.08 10.15 -10.73
N LYS A 27 -9.17 9.51 -11.47
CA LYS A 27 -9.21 9.49 -12.94
C LYS A 27 -10.51 8.85 -13.45
N GLU A 28 -10.91 7.71 -12.91
CA GLU A 28 -12.16 7.06 -13.28
C GLU A 28 -13.38 7.89 -12.88
N LEU A 29 -13.34 8.56 -11.72
CA LEU A 29 -14.42 9.45 -11.29
C LEU A 29 -14.61 10.63 -12.26
N ARG A 30 -13.52 11.26 -12.71
CA ARG A 30 -13.58 12.32 -13.72
C ARG A 30 -14.12 11.86 -15.07
N LYS A 31 -13.92 10.58 -15.45
CA LYS A 31 -14.54 10.00 -16.66
C LYS A 31 -16.06 9.90 -16.51
N LEU A 32 -16.54 9.50 -15.33
CA LEU A 32 -17.98 9.34 -15.05
C LEU A 32 -18.68 10.68 -14.80
N LYS A 33 -17.99 11.64 -14.18
CA LYS A 33 -18.47 12.97 -13.83
C LYS A 33 -17.49 14.03 -14.37
N PRO A 34 -17.52 14.33 -15.67
CA PRO A 34 -16.66 15.36 -16.27
C PRO A 34 -16.87 16.72 -15.60
N GLY A 35 -15.78 17.45 -15.36
CA GLY A 35 -15.81 18.74 -14.68
C GLY A 35 -15.79 18.65 -13.14
N THR A 36 -15.63 17.46 -12.56
CA THR A 36 -15.38 17.32 -11.11
C THR A 36 -14.02 17.91 -10.77
N GLU A 37 -14.02 18.91 -9.89
CA GLU A 37 -12.81 19.43 -9.24
C GLU A 37 -12.46 18.57 -8.04
N ILE A 38 -11.19 18.21 -7.94
CA ILE A 38 -10.69 17.37 -6.85
C ILE A 38 -9.53 18.07 -6.17
N ASP A 39 -9.71 18.36 -4.89
CA ASP A 39 -8.69 18.90 -4.00
C ASP A 39 -8.12 17.77 -3.15
N TRP A 40 -6.80 17.75 -2.96
CA TRP A 40 -6.12 16.67 -2.28
C TRP A 40 -5.46 17.08 -0.97
N LEU A 41 -5.56 16.17 0.00
CA LEU A 41 -4.77 16.20 1.24
C LEU A 41 -4.01 14.87 1.37
N GLY A 42 -2.74 14.96 1.70
CA GLY A 42 -1.85 13.85 2.01
C GLY A 42 -0.50 14.43 2.41
N ASP A 43 0.15 13.89 3.43
CA ASP A 43 1.46 14.35 3.84
C ASP A 43 2.58 13.83 2.90
N HIS A 44 3.82 14.22 3.14
CA HIS A 44 4.98 13.69 2.41
C HIS A 44 5.18 12.19 2.72
N PRO A 45 5.45 11.30 1.70
CA PRO A 45 5.73 11.61 0.29
C PRO A 45 4.49 11.54 -0.64
N ALA A 46 3.27 11.28 -0.12
CA ALA A 46 2.08 11.19 -0.96
C ALA A 46 1.80 12.52 -1.70
N SER A 47 2.00 13.67 -1.02
CA SER A 47 1.84 14.99 -1.62
C SER A 47 2.73 15.23 -2.84
N ASP A 48 3.93 14.66 -2.87
CA ASP A 48 4.83 14.80 -4.02
C ASP A 48 4.35 13.99 -5.22
N VAL A 49 3.88 12.75 -4.97
CA VAL A 49 3.29 11.89 -6.03
C VAL A 49 2.05 12.55 -6.62
N LEU A 50 1.21 13.19 -5.81
CA LEU A 50 0.03 13.94 -6.28
C LEU A 50 0.44 15.13 -7.17
N ARG A 51 1.43 15.92 -6.75
CA ARG A 51 1.93 17.06 -7.55
C ARG A 51 2.56 16.58 -8.88
N GLU A 52 3.33 15.48 -8.86
CA GLU A 52 3.87 14.86 -10.08
C GLU A 52 2.77 14.36 -11.02
N ALA A 53 1.65 13.89 -10.47
CA ALA A 53 0.48 13.49 -11.26
C ALA A 53 -0.35 14.68 -11.79
N GLY A 54 0.01 15.93 -11.45
CA GLY A 54 -0.71 17.14 -11.84
C GLY A 54 -1.97 17.42 -11.02
N GLU A 55 -2.09 16.82 -9.84
CA GLU A 55 -3.23 16.99 -8.94
C GLU A 55 -3.12 18.26 -8.09
N THR A 56 -4.25 18.83 -7.69
CA THR A 56 -4.32 20.03 -6.84
C THR A 56 -4.17 19.67 -5.37
N VAL A 57 -2.96 19.80 -4.84
CA VAL A 57 -2.66 19.55 -3.42
C VAL A 57 -2.88 20.83 -2.61
N LEU A 58 -3.73 20.76 -1.61
CA LEU A 58 -4.01 21.89 -0.72
C LEU A 58 -2.80 22.23 0.16
N PRO A 59 -2.56 23.53 0.46
CA PRO A 59 -1.43 23.93 1.32
C PRO A 59 -1.48 23.31 2.72
N GLU A 60 -2.66 22.98 3.22
CA GLU A 60 -2.88 22.32 4.51
C GLU A 60 -2.24 20.94 4.59
N ALA A 61 -1.95 20.29 3.45
CA ALA A 61 -1.24 19.01 3.39
C ALA A 61 0.15 19.05 4.07
N GLU A 62 0.88 20.15 3.96
CA GLU A 62 2.20 20.33 4.58
C GLU A 62 2.15 20.41 6.11
N GLN A 63 0.95 20.59 6.67
CA GLN A 63 0.75 20.65 8.11
C GLN A 63 0.36 19.30 8.71
N LEU A 64 0.06 18.29 7.89
CA LEU A 64 -0.28 16.95 8.34
C LEU A 64 0.98 16.19 8.75
N ASP A 65 0.86 15.35 9.76
CA ASP A 65 1.91 14.45 10.21
C ASP A 65 1.28 13.12 10.62
N TYR A 66 1.43 12.12 9.77
CA TYR A 66 0.95 10.76 10.03
C TYR A 66 2.00 9.89 10.74
N GLY A 67 3.09 10.49 11.20
CA GLY A 67 4.13 9.78 11.97
C GLY A 67 5.00 8.84 11.12
N ASN A 68 5.06 9.06 9.80
CA ASN A 68 5.84 8.23 8.89
C ASN A 68 7.32 8.10 9.29
N ALA A 69 7.94 9.19 9.74
CA ALA A 69 9.32 9.18 10.22
C ALA A 69 9.49 8.30 11.48
N HIS A 70 8.48 8.26 12.35
CA HIS A 70 8.50 7.39 13.52
C HIS A 70 8.39 5.92 13.13
N VAL A 71 7.49 5.56 12.21
CA VAL A 71 7.37 4.20 11.67
C VAL A 71 8.67 3.75 11.02
N ASP A 72 9.26 4.59 10.16
CA ASP A 72 10.53 4.27 9.50
C ASP A 72 11.70 4.08 10.47
N SER A 73 11.75 4.86 11.56
CA SER A 73 12.81 4.76 12.58
C SER A 73 12.63 3.57 13.53
N SER A 74 11.42 3.03 13.64
CA SER A 74 11.10 1.92 14.54
C SER A 74 11.46 0.55 13.96
N GLY A 75 11.63 0.45 12.64
CA GLY A 75 12.05 -0.78 11.96
C GLY A 75 13.51 -1.11 12.26
N LYS A 76 13.77 -2.15 13.08
CA LYS A 76 15.11 -2.65 13.38
C LYS A 76 15.21 -4.12 13.01
N GLY A 77 16.30 -4.51 12.36
CA GLY A 77 16.55 -5.92 12.04
C GLY A 77 15.46 -6.56 11.17
N TYR A 78 14.83 -5.80 10.29
CA TYR A 78 13.72 -6.23 9.43
C TYR A 78 12.42 -6.60 10.21
N GLU A 79 12.24 -6.00 11.39
CA GLU A 79 11.03 -6.14 12.22
C GLU A 79 10.24 -4.84 12.21
N LEU A 80 8.93 -4.93 12.08
CA LEU A 80 8.03 -3.80 12.18
C LEU A 80 6.71 -4.25 12.84
N ASN A 81 6.51 -3.90 14.12
CA ASN A 81 5.30 -4.25 14.85
C ASN A 81 4.30 -3.08 14.84
N ILE A 82 3.32 -3.15 13.96
CA ILE A 82 2.28 -2.10 13.84
C ILE A 82 1.44 -1.99 15.12
N GLY A 83 1.18 -3.09 15.82
CA GLY A 83 0.37 -3.09 17.03
C GLY A 83 0.98 -2.26 18.16
N VAL A 84 2.29 -2.34 18.35
CA VAL A 84 3.01 -1.55 19.37
C VAL A 84 3.09 -0.08 18.97
N HIS A 85 3.34 0.20 17.67
CA HIS A 85 3.47 1.57 17.16
C HIS A 85 2.13 2.29 16.99
N GLY A 86 1.02 1.57 16.85
CA GLY A 86 -0.31 2.15 16.74
C GLY A 86 -0.71 3.07 17.92
N PHE A 87 -0.20 2.82 19.11
CA PHE A 87 -0.42 3.70 20.27
C PHE A 87 0.34 5.03 20.16
N ASP A 88 1.54 5.01 19.59
CA ASP A 88 2.33 6.24 19.41
C ASP A 88 1.80 7.09 18.26
N LEU A 89 1.33 6.48 17.18
CA LEU A 89 0.68 7.15 16.06
C LEU A 89 -0.58 7.93 16.50
N ARG A 90 -1.31 7.44 17.50
CA ARG A 90 -2.49 8.13 18.04
C ARG A 90 -2.22 9.50 18.65
N LYS A 91 -0.99 9.81 19.03
CA LYS A 91 -0.67 11.11 19.68
C LYS A 91 -0.85 12.30 18.73
N GLY A 92 -0.60 12.12 17.43
CA GLY A 92 -0.81 13.15 16.41
C GLY A 92 -2.24 13.27 15.89
N GLN A 93 -3.05 12.23 16.05
CA GLN A 93 -4.39 12.14 15.46
C GLN A 93 -5.32 13.31 15.77
N PRO A 94 -5.45 13.81 17.04
CA PRO A 94 -6.36 14.92 17.31
C PRO A 94 -6.01 16.22 16.57
N LEU A 95 -4.71 16.46 16.34
CA LEU A 95 -4.26 17.65 15.63
C LEU A 95 -4.54 17.53 14.12
N ASN A 96 -4.26 16.38 13.52
CA ASN A 96 -4.59 16.10 12.14
C ASN A 96 -6.10 16.18 11.91
N ALA A 97 -6.90 15.50 12.75
CA ALA A 97 -8.36 15.54 12.65
C ALA A 97 -8.92 16.97 12.67
N LYS A 98 -8.39 17.85 13.54
CA LYS A 98 -8.77 19.26 13.58
C LYS A 98 -8.48 19.98 12.26
N LYS A 99 -7.31 19.72 11.66
CA LYS A 99 -6.90 20.31 10.38
C LYS A 99 -7.76 19.79 9.22
N LEU A 100 -8.01 18.49 9.19
CA LEU A 100 -8.87 17.85 8.18
C LEU A 100 -10.30 18.43 8.23
N LEU A 101 -10.91 18.46 9.40
CA LEU A 101 -12.26 19.03 9.57
C LEU A 101 -12.32 20.50 9.20
N ALA A 102 -11.29 21.30 9.51
CA ALA A 102 -11.22 22.71 9.11
C ALA A 102 -11.11 22.86 7.59
N SER A 103 -10.32 22.03 6.92
CA SER A 103 -10.20 22.02 5.45
C SER A 103 -11.54 21.65 4.78
N ILE A 104 -12.20 20.59 5.28
CA ILE A 104 -13.51 20.15 4.78
C ILE A 104 -14.54 21.29 4.89
N ALA A 105 -14.63 21.91 6.05
CA ALA A 105 -15.59 23.00 6.29
C ALA A 105 -15.34 24.23 5.39
N LYS A 106 -14.05 24.57 5.16
CA LYS A 106 -13.66 25.68 4.29
C LYS A 106 -13.97 25.44 2.82
N GLY A 107 -13.82 24.17 2.36
CA GLY A 107 -13.89 23.83 0.95
C GLY A 107 -15.30 23.67 0.39
N SER A 108 -16.32 23.45 1.24
CA SER A 108 -17.72 23.19 0.82
C SER A 108 -17.81 22.09 -0.24
N TYR A 109 -17.30 20.91 0.07
CA TYR A 109 -17.25 19.76 -0.84
C TYR A 109 -18.59 19.01 -0.90
N ASP A 110 -18.94 18.53 -2.09
CA ASP A 110 -20.08 17.63 -2.31
C ASP A 110 -19.83 16.24 -1.75
N LEU A 111 -18.56 15.82 -1.75
CA LEU A 111 -18.10 14.54 -1.22
C LEU A 111 -16.68 14.65 -0.67
N VAL A 112 -16.43 13.99 0.46
CA VAL A 112 -15.12 13.73 1.02
C VAL A 112 -14.80 12.25 0.81
N VAL A 113 -13.64 11.93 0.26
CA VAL A 113 -13.15 10.56 0.09
C VAL A 113 -11.93 10.40 0.98
N GLY A 114 -11.96 9.46 1.92
CA GLY A 114 -10.89 9.26 2.89
C GLY A 114 -10.31 7.85 2.81
N ASP A 115 -9.05 7.72 2.36
CA ASP A 115 -8.30 6.47 2.39
C ASP A 115 -7.53 6.34 3.69
N GLU A 116 -7.95 5.40 4.53
CA GLU A 116 -7.39 5.11 5.85
C GLU A 116 -7.26 6.35 6.77
N THR A 117 -8.25 7.21 6.73
CA THR A 117 -8.30 8.45 7.54
C THR A 117 -8.68 8.16 8.99
N TYR A 118 -7.88 7.35 9.69
CA TYR A 118 -8.13 6.95 11.07
C TYR A 118 -8.24 8.13 12.05
N ASP A 119 -7.56 9.24 11.75
CA ASP A 119 -7.62 10.48 12.53
C ASP A 119 -9.04 11.07 12.50
N LEU A 120 -9.63 11.13 11.30
CA LEU A 120 -10.98 11.62 11.09
C LEU A 120 -12.01 10.66 11.72
N PHE A 121 -11.84 9.35 11.55
CA PHE A 121 -12.71 8.35 12.15
C PHE A 121 -12.70 8.41 13.68
N THR A 122 -11.55 8.59 14.30
CA THR A 122 -11.43 8.76 15.76
C THR A 122 -12.18 10.02 16.22
N ALA A 123 -12.01 11.15 15.52
CA ALA A 123 -12.67 12.40 15.87
C ALA A 123 -14.20 12.34 15.69
N LEU A 124 -14.69 11.60 14.70
CA LEU A 124 -16.13 11.38 14.49
C LEU A 124 -16.71 10.36 15.46
N HIS A 125 -15.92 9.37 15.90
CA HIS A 125 -16.32 8.44 16.96
C HIS A 125 -16.51 9.16 18.28
N ASP A 126 -15.60 10.08 18.61
CA ASP A 126 -15.67 10.86 19.85
C ASP A 126 -16.82 11.88 19.83
N ASP A 127 -17.13 12.44 18.65
CA ASP A 127 -18.18 13.44 18.49
C ASP A 127 -18.74 13.45 17.04
N ILE A 128 -19.80 12.68 16.84
CA ILE A 128 -20.44 12.51 15.52
C ILE A 128 -21.08 13.82 15.00
N SER A 129 -21.37 14.80 15.85
CA SER A 129 -21.91 16.08 15.40
C SER A 129 -20.97 16.86 14.48
N LYS A 130 -19.68 16.51 14.45
CA LYS A 130 -18.69 17.05 13.52
C LYS A 130 -18.85 16.56 12.08
N LYS A 131 -19.62 15.51 11.84
CA LYS A 131 -19.91 15.02 10.49
C LYS A 131 -21.02 15.86 9.85
N THR A 132 -20.63 16.90 9.14
CA THR A 132 -21.51 17.82 8.41
C THR A 132 -21.38 17.68 6.88
N PHE A 133 -20.74 16.62 6.41
CA PHE A 133 -20.38 16.38 5.00
C PHE A 133 -20.69 14.91 4.62
N LYS A 134 -20.89 14.66 3.31
CA LYS A 134 -20.95 13.29 2.79
C LYS A 134 -19.53 12.71 2.73
N MET A 135 -19.38 11.41 3.06
CA MET A 135 -18.09 10.75 3.07
C MET A 135 -18.17 9.35 2.46
N VAL A 136 -17.19 9.01 1.63
CA VAL A 136 -16.86 7.63 1.25
C VAL A 136 -15.53 7.28 1.89
N ALA A 137 -15.51 6.23 2.69
CA ALA A 137 -14.30 5.71 3.31
C ALA A 137 -13.68 4.62 2.42
N ILE A 138 -12.36 4.51 2.45
CA ILE A 138 -11.58 3.49 1.73
C ILE A 138 -10.64 2.81 2.73
N GLY A 139 -10.48 1.50 2.57
CA GLY A 139 -9.49 0.71 3.30
C GLY A 139 -9.12 -0.56 2.55
N ASP A 140 -8.08 -1.23 3.00
CA ASP A 140 -7.59 -2.47 2.40
C ASP A 140 -7.34 -3.59 3.42
N PHE A 141 -7.44 -3.29 4.71
CA PHE A 141 -7.44 -4.29 5.78
C PHE A 141 -8.32 -3.86 6.96
N ILE A 142 -8.69 -4.80 7.81
CA ILE A 142 -9.39 -4.52 9.07
C ILE A 142 -8.88 -5.43 10.19
N GLY A 143 -8.72 -4.85 11.36
CA GLY A 143 -8.28 -5.54 12.56
C GLY A 143 -6.78 -5.84 12.57
N MET A 144 -6.29 -6.22 13.72
CA MET A 144 -4.89 -6.57 13.96
C MET A 144 -4.76 -7.95 14.60
N GLU A 145 -3.66 -8.65 14.28
CA GLU A 145 -3.26 -9.90 14.91
C GLU A 145 -1.96 -9.69 15.69
N ALA A 146 -1.90 -10.27 16.89
CA ALA A 146 -0.65 -10.30 17.64
C ALA A 146 0.32 -11.28 17.00
N MET A 147 1.42 -10.77 16.48
CA MET A 147 2.44 -11.55 15.78
C MET A 147 3.50 -12.14 16.70
N SER A 148 3.40 -11.89 18.01
CA SER A 148 4.31 -12.41 19.02
C SER A 148 3.55 -13.11 20.15
N TRP A 149 4.25 -13.98 20.90
CA TRP A 149 3.73 -14.58 22.12
C TRP A 149 3.72 -13.61 23.32
N ASN A 150 4.19 -12.37 23.13
CA ASN A 150 4.23 -11.36 24.17
C ASN A 150 2.80 -11.00 24.63
N LEU A 151 2.56 -11.13 25.94
CA LEU A 151 1.25 -10.88 26.51
C LEU A 151 0.79 -9.43 26.32
N LYS A 152 1.72 -8.47 26.33
CA LYS A 152 1.43 -7.05 26.10
C LYS A 152 0.94 -6.80 24.66
N ASP A 153 1.58 -7.41 23.68
CA ASP A 153 1.21 -7.33 22.28
C ASP A 153 -0.19 -7.92 22.05
N ARG A 154 -0.44 -9.11 22.62
CA ARG A 154 -1.77 -9.75 22.56
C ARG A 154 -2.87 -8.92 23.20
N LEU A 155 -2.58 -8.29 24.35
CA LEU A 155 -3.55 -7.43 25.03
C LEU A 155 -3.78 -6.15 24.23
N ALA A 156 -2.72 -5.54 23.67
CA ALA A 156 -2.82 -4.36 22.82
C ALA A 156 -3.70 -4.62 21.61
N CYS A 157 -3.47 -5.71 20.88
CA CYS A 157 -4.29 -6.10 19.73
C CYS A 157 -5.76 -6.34 20.10
N ARG A 158 -6.02 -6.96 21.28
CA ARG A 158 -7.41 -7.16 21.77
C ARG A 158 -8.12 -5.83 22.03
N VAL A 159 -7.45 -4.90 22.71
CA VAL A 159 -8.01 -3.57 22.99
C VAL A 159 -8.23 -2.81 21.68
N PHE A 160 -7.28 -2.86 20.79
CA PHE A 160 -7.37 -2.20 19.48
C PHE A 160 -8.53 -2.76 18.66
N ASN A 161 -8.63 -4.08 18.52
CA ASN A 161 -9.73 -4.73 17.78
C ASN A 161 -11.09 -4.47 18.42
N LYS A 162 -11.16 -4.35 19.75
CA LYS A 162 -12.41 -3.97 20.43
C LYS A 162 -12.86 -2.58 19.99
N VAL A 163 -11.99 -1.58 20.12
CA VAL A 163 -12.30 -0.18 19.73
C VAL A 163 -12.60 -0.09 18.25
N TRP A 164 -11.82 -0.75 17.42
CA TRP A 164 -12.04 -0.76 15.97
C TRP A 164 -13.37 -1.38 15.60
N SER A 165 -13.71 -2.55 16.18
CA SER A 165 -14.98 -3.21 15.92
C SER A 165 -16.19 -2.38 16.35
N GLU A 166 -16.08 -1.65 17.49
CA GLU A 166 -17.11 -0.72 17.95
C GLU A 166 -17.29 0.45 16.97
N SER A 167 -16.20 1.04 16.48
CA SER A 167 -16.24 2.08 15.45
C SER A 167 -16.82 1.55 14.13
N MET A 168 -16.45 0.32 13.74
CA MET A 168 -16.97 -0.31 12.53
C MET A 168 -18.48 -0.51 12.58
N MET A 169 -19.07 -0.81 13.74
CA MET A 169 -20.52 -0.94 13.88
C MET A 169 -21.26 0.37 13.57
N MET A 170 -20.62 1.54 13.75
CA MET A 170 -21.23 2.83 13.39
C MET A 170 -21.31 3.05 11.86
N PHE A 171 -20.52 2.32 11.07
CA PHE A 171 -20.67 2.32 9.61
C PHE A 171 -21.91 1.55 9.13
N LEU A 172 -22.39 0.55 9.92
CA LEU A 172 -23.60 -0.18 9.57
C LEU A 172 -24.82 0.73 9.46
N ASP A 173 -24.89 1.74 10.32
CA ASP A 173 -25.98 2.72 10.35
C ASP A 173 -25.73 3.90 9.40
N LYS A 174 -24.65 3.84 8.58
CA LYS A 174 -24.19 4.93 7.71
C LYS A 174 -23.98 6.26 8.44
N THR A 175 -23.68 6.16 9.71
CA THR A 175 -23.46 7.35 10.57
C THR A 175 -22.15 8.02 10.26
N PHE A 176 -21.07 7.24 10.02
CA PHE A 176 -19.74 7.76 9.73
C PHE A 176 -19.53 8.11 8.26
N ALA A 177 -19.99 7.25 7.36
CA ALA A 177 -19.82 7.41 5.93
C ALA A 177 -21.04 6.87 5.18
N GLU A 178 -21.32 7.42 4.05
CA GLU A 178 -22.36 6.96 3.13
C GLU A 178 -22.01 5.59 2.52
N ASN A 179 -20.69 5.32 2.41
CA ASN A 179 -20.17 4.03 1.94
C ASN A 179 -18.78 3.76 2.49
N TYR A 180 -18.43 2.48 2.57
CA TYR A 180 -17.07 2.04 2.84
C TYR A 180 -16.61 1.09 1.73
N ILE A 181 -15.62 1.51 0.95
CA ILE A 181 -14.98 0.75 -0.12
C ILE A 181 -13.84 -0.08 0.47
N MET A 182 -13.86 -1.40 0.21
CA MET A 182 -12.76 -2.30 0.53
C MET A 182 -11.98 -2.65 -0.73
N ILE A 183 -10.70 -2.29 -0.75
CA ILE A 183 -9.79 -2.69 -1.83
C ILE A 183 -9.34 -4.13 -1.58
N GLY A 184 -9.77 -5.03 -2.42
CA GLY A 184 -9.51 -6.46 -2.28
C GLY A 184 -10.74 -7.31 -2.48
N LEU A 185 -10.67 -8.54 -2.02
CA LEU A 185 -11.75 -9.52 -2.04
C LEU A 185 -12.11 -9.94 -0.59
N PRO A 186 -13.34 -10.42 -0.35
CA PRO A 186 -13.72 -10.93 0.99
C PRO A 186 -12.75 -11.96 1.56
N GLU A 187 -12.15 -12.80 0.69
CA GLU A 187 -11.19 -13.82 1.07
C GLU A 187 -9.84 -13.27 1.56
N ASP A 188 -9.56 -11.98 1.33
CA ASP A 188 -8.36 -11.32 1.87
C ASP A 188 -8.50 -11.07 3.38
N ILE A 189 -9.73 -10.87 3.84
CA ILE A 189 -10.01 -10.60 5.25
C ILE A 189 -9.97 -11.89 6.06
N ALA A 190 -9.25 -11.87 7.18
CA ALA A 190 -9.16 -13.02 8.09
C ALA A 190 -10.52 -13.40 8.65
N ASP A 191 -10.85 -14.69 8.61
CA ASP A 191 -12.12 -15.23 9.12
C ASP A 191 -11.99 -15.62 10.61
N VAL A 192 -11.84 -14.60 11.46
CA VAL A 192 -11.62 -14.74 12.90
C VAL A 192 -12.59 -13.84 13.68
N PRO A 193 -12.95 -14.17 14.93
CA PRO A 193 -13.82 -13.33 15.75
C PRO A 193 -13.30 -11.89 15.87
N PHE A 194 -14.20 -10.91 15.79
CA PHE A 194 -13.82 -9.49 15.79
C PHE A 194 -14.51 -8.71 16.93
N GLY A 195 -13.73 -8.40 17.94
CA GLY A 195 -14.21 -7.67 19.12
C GLY A 195 -15.36 -8.39 19.83
N LYS A 196 -16.43 -7.67 20.11
CA LYS A 196 -17.67 -8.17 20.71
C LYS A 196 -18.88 -8.12 19.77
N THR A 197 -18.63 -8.10 18.47
CA THR A 197 -19.71 -7.95 17.44
C THR A 197 -20.59 -9.20 17.26
N GLY A 198 -20.13 -10.36 17.75
CA GLY A 198 -20.80 -11.64 17.48
C GLY A 198 -20.57 -12.17 16.06
N MET A 199 -19.76 -11.47 15.26
CA MET A 199 -19.42 -11.83 13.87
C MET A 199 -17.91 -12.04 13.73
N THR A 200 -17.51 -12.76 12.71
CA THR A 200 -16.12 -12.77 12.28
C THR A 200 -15.77 -11.44 11.59
N ARG A 201 -14.49 -11.15 11.47
CA ARG A 201 -13.97 -9.97 10.77
C ARG A 201 -14.44 -9.92 9.32
N ARG A 202 -14.39 -11.07 8.63
CA ARG A 202 -14.87 -11.21 7.26
C ARG A 202 -16.38 -11.02 7.13
N GLU A 203 -17.18 -11.64 8.00
CA GLU A 203 -18.63 -11.46 8.02
C GLU A 203 -19.04 -10.01 8.22
N LEU A 204 -18.37 -9.30 9.14
CA LEU A 204 -18.63 -7.89 9.37
C LEU A 204 -18.24 -7.06 8.13
N ALA A 205 -17.08 -7.33 7.53
CA ALA A 205 -16.63 -6.63 6.33
C ALA A 205 -17.61 -6.83 5.15
N ILE A 206 -18.03 -8.05 4.89
CA ILE A 206 -19.02 -8.35 3.83
C ILE A 206 -20.35 -7.59 4.07
N LYS A 207 -20.74 -7.44 5.31
CA LYS A 207 -22.00 -6.77 5.67
C LYS A 207 -21.92 -5.24 5.50
N MET A 208 -20.74 -4.66 5.63
CA MET A 208 -20.55 -3.21 5.75
C MET A 208 -19.88 -2.56 4.56
N MET A 209 -19.10 -3.31 3.79
CA MET A 209 -18.20 -2.77 2.80
C MET A 209 -18.53 -3.27 1.39
N ASP A 210 -18.33 -2.41 0.42
CA ASP A 210 -18.34 -2.77 -0.99
C ASP A 210 -16.93 -3.19 -1.43
N PHE A 211 -16.74 -4.49 -1.68
CA PHE A 211 -15.49 -5.03 -2.21
C PHE A 211 -15.39 -4.74 -3.71
N VAL A 212 -14.34 -4.03 -4.11
CA VAL A 212 -14.19 -3.57 -5.49
C VAL A 212 -13.15 -4.36 -6.30
N GLY A 213 -12.43 -5.27 -5.67
CA GLY A 213 -11.25 -5.90 -6.26
C GLY A 213 -10.02 -5.03 -6.08
N TYR A 214 -9.05 -5.15 -6.99
CA TYR A 214 -7.75 -4.50 -6.82
C TYR A 214 -7.54 -3.36 -7.81
N ILE A 215 -6.55 -2.52 -7.51
CA ILE A 215 -6.20 -1.35 -8.31
C ILE A 215 -4.71 -1.36 -8.57
N VAL A 216 -4.33 -1.25 -9.83
CA VAL A 216 -2.96 -0.94 -10.27
C VAL A 216 -3.02 0.28 -11.19
N SER A 217 -1.92 1.02 -11.33
CA SER A 217 -1.84 2.25 -12.11
C SER A 217 -1.52 2.06 -13.59
N PHE A 218 -1.61 0.82 -14.08
CA PHE A 218 -1.28 0.45 -15.46
C PHE A 218 -2.16 -0.70 -15.97
N ASP A 219 -2.26 -0.84 -17.27
CA ASP A 219 -2.85 -2.03 -17.89
C ASP A 219 -1.77 -3.11 -18.04
N PRO A 220 -1.87 -4.27 -17.37
CA PRO A 220 -0.86 -5.31 -17.47
C PRO A 220 -0.61 -5.83 -18.90
N ARG A 221 -1.59 -5.68 -19.79
CA ARG A 221 -1.48 -6.11 -21.19
C ARG A 221 -0.40 -5.34 -21.97
N ASP A 222 -0.11 -4.10 -21.56
CA ASP A 222 0.92 -3.26 -22.18
C ASP A 222 2.34 -3.70 -21.79
N TYR A 223 2.46 -4.63 -20.83
CA TYR A 223 3.74 -5.03 -20.21
C TYR A 223 4.08 -6.51 -20.42
N LEU A 224 3.38 -7.20 -21.32
CA LEU A 224 3.60 -8.64 -21.58
C LEU A 224 4.95 -8.92 -22.24
N ASP A 225 5.41 -8.04 -23.12
CA ASP A 225 6.69 -8.19 -23.84
C ASP A 225 7.86 -7.70 -22.97
N GLN A 226 8.38 -8.60 -22.14
CA GLN A 226 9.54 -8.34 -21.28
C GLN A 226 10.77 -7.86 -22.05
N LYS A 227 11.04 -8.45 -23.21
CA LYS A 227 12.23 -8.13 -24.00
C LYS A 227 12.16 -6.68 -24.50
N SER A 228 11.02 -6.28 -25.02
CA SER A 228 10.80 -4.90 -25.48
C SER A 228 11.04 -3.89 -24.33
N TRP A 229 10.57 -4.21 -23.11
CA TRP A 229 10.80 -3.34 -21.95
C TRP A 229 12.26 -3.32 -21.50
N LYS A 230 12.99 -4.47 -21.57
CA LYS A 230 14.44 -4.49 -21.33
C LYS A 230 15.19 -3.59 -22.28
N ASP A 231 14.89 -3.69 -23.58
CA ASP A 231 15.52 -2.90 -24.63
C ASP A 231 15.22 -1.41 -24.46
N LYS A 232 13.95 -1.05 -24.24
CA LYS A 232 13.49 0.33 -24.01
C LYS A 232 14.18 0.99 -22.82
N LEU A 233 14.40 0.24 -21.75
CA LEU A 233 15.04 0.74 -20.53
C LEU A 233 16.57 0.59 -20.51
N GLY A 234 17.18 0.07 -21.58
CA GLY A 234 18.62 -0.06 -21.73
C GLY A 234 19.28 -1.14 -20.87
N TYR A 235 18.50 -2.13 -20.42
CA TYR A 235 19.04 -3.21 -19.58
C TYR A 235 19.83 -4.27 -20.35
N GLY A 236 19.63 -4.37 -21.69
CA GLY A 236 20.29 -5.37 -22.53
C GLY A 236 19.73 -6.79 -22.34
N ALA A 237 20.42 -7.78 -22.91
CA ALA A 237 19.91 -9.16 -23.01
C ALA A 237 20.17 -10.04 -21.78
N GLY A 238 21.11 -9.67 -20.91
CA GLY A 238 21.46 -10.46 -19.72
C GLY A 238 20.35 -10.54 -18.67
N PRO A 239 20.46 -11.45 -17.70
CA PRO A 239 19.50 -11.55 -16.61
C PRO A 239 19.42 -10.24 -15.80
N LEU A 240 18.20 -9.78 -15.51
CA LEU A 240 17.93 -8.56 -14.75
C LEU A 240 17.22 -8.88 -13.43
N VAL A 241 17.83 -8.50 -12.34
CA VAL A 241 17.24 -8.57 -10.99
C VAL A 241 16.95 -7.16 -10.48
N ILE A 242 15.69 -6.88 -10.20
CA ILE A 242 15.27 -5.63 -9.53
C ILE A 242 15.00 -5.92 -8.07
N CYS A 243 15.58 -5.13 -7.17
CA CYS A 243 15.33 -5.24 -5.74
C CYS A 243 14.71 -3.94 -5.25
N THR A 244 13.58 -4.01 -4.55
CA THR A 244 12.86 -2.82 -4.07
C THR A 244 12.24 -3.02 -2.70
N ILE A 245 12.10 -1.95 -1.95
CA ILE A 245 11.43 -1.93 -0.64
C ILE A 245 10.16 -1.09 -0.64
N GLY A 246 9.75 -0.60 -1.81
CA GLY A 246 8.60 0.29 -1.93
C GLY A 246 8.87 1.69 -1.37
N GLY A 247 7.87 2.25 -0.70
CA GLY A 247 7.91 3.64 -0.19
C GLY A 247 8.45 3.81 1.23
N THR A 248 8.81 2.73 1.93
CA THR A 248 9.29 2.77 3.34
C THR A 248 10.81 2.76 3.44
N ALA A 249 11.37 3.32 4.50
CA ALA A 249 12.80 3.19 4.83
C ALA A 249 13.14 1.92 5.65
N ALA A 250 12.14 1.25 6.22
CA ALA A 250 12.34 0.09 7.10
C ALA A 250 12.97 -1.13 6.40
N GLY A 251 12.90 -1.21 5.07
CA GLY A 251 13.42 -2.33 4.27
C GLY A 251 14.91 -2.24 3.90
N ARG A 252 15.70 -1.29 4.42
CA ARG A 252 17.12 -1.10 4.07
C ARG A 252 17.93 -2.39 4.13
N ASP A 253 17.75 -3.17 5.18
CA ASP A 253 18.52 -4.40 5.41
C ASP A 253 18.30 -5.45 4.30
N LEU A 254 17.11 -5.48 3.69
CA LEU A 254 16.83 -6.34 2.54
C LEU A 254 17.66 -5.92 1.31
N LEU A 255 17.77 -4.62 1.04
CA LEU A 255 18.59 -4.14 -0.08
C LEU A 255 20.08 -4.46 0.14
N GLU A 256 20.57 -4.36 1.37
CA GLU A 256 21.94 -4.77 1.70
C GLU A 256 22.15 -6.29 1.53
N LEU A 257 21.15 -7.11 1.90
CA LEU A 257 21.17 -8.55 1.68
C LEU A 257 21.21 -8.88 0.17
N CYS A 258 20.39 -8.18 -0.63
CA CYS A 258 20.43 -8.29 -2.09
C CYS A 258 21.81 -7.93 -2.65
N GLY A 259 22.38 -6.80 -2.22
CA GLY A 259 23.73 -6.41 -2.62
C GLY A 259 24.78 -7.49 -2.28
N LYS A 260 24.75 -8.06 -1.08
CA LYS A 260 25.65 -9.15 -0.66
C LYS A 260 25.50 -10.43 -1.49
N SER A 261 24.33 -10.71 -2.05
CA SER A 261 24.09 -11.85 -2.94
C SER A 261 24.66 -11.65 -4.35
N TYR A 262 24.90 -10.41 -4.78
CA TYR A 262 25.35 -10.10 -6.13
C TYR A 262 26.66 -10.74 -6.55
N PRO A 263 27.77 -10.71 -5.76
CA PRO A 263 29.03 -11.36 -6.16
C PRO A 263 28.87 -12.86 -6.35
N ILE A 264 27.95 -13.49 -5.59
CA ILE A 264 27.67 -14.93 -5.71
C ILE A 264 26.97 -15.22 -7.03
N LEU A 265 25.96 -14.41 -7.36
CA LEU A 265 25.23 -14.52 -8.62
C LEU A 265 26.12 -14.24 -9.83
N LYS A 266 27.00 -13.23 -9.73
CA LYS A 266 27.86 -12.79 -10.83
C LYS A 266 28.87 -13.82 -11.28
N ARG A 267 29.31 -14.73 -10.36
CA ARG A 267 30.19 -15.85 -10.72
C ARG A 267 29.53 -16.81 -11.69
N ASP A 268 28.24 -17.11 -11.49
CA ASP A 268 27.49 -18.08 -12.28
C ASP A 268 26.78 -17.44 -13.49
N LEU A 269 26.53 -16.13 -13.40
CA LEU A 269 25.80 -15.34 -14.39
C LEU A 269 26.58 -14.05 -14.70
N PRO A 270 27.66 -14.11 -15.52
CA PRO A 270 28.55 -12.98 -15.77
C PRO A 270 27.86 -11.73 -16.32
N ASP A 271 26.77 -11.90 -17.09
CA ASP A 271 26.03 -10.79 -17.69
C ASP A 271 24.87 -10.28 -16.83
N LEU A 272 24.70 -10.82 -15.61
CA LEU A 272 23.62 -10.40 -14.68
C LEU A 272 23.76 -8.93 -14.32
N LYS A 273 22.66 -8.21 -14.40
CA LYS A 273 22.48 -6.85 -13.84
C LYS A 273 21.62 -6.91 -12.59
N MET A 274 22.01 -6.17 -11.56
CA MET A 274 21.22 -6.00 -10.34
C MET A 274 21.01 -4.52 -10.08
N VAL A 275 19.75 -4.14 -9.90
CA VAL A 275 19.33 -2.76 -9.60
C VAL A 275 18.62 -2.75 -8.26
N LEU A 276 19.13 -1.97 -7.32
CA LEU A 276 18.49 -1.73 -6.01
C LEU A 276 17.73 -0.40 -6.07
N VAL A 277 16.43 -0.44 -5.78
CA VAL A 277 15.59 0.75 -5.73
C VAL A 277 15.25 1.03 -4.26
N ARG A 278 15.88 2.06 -3.70
CA ARG A 278 15.78 2.40 -2.27
C ARG A 278 14.52 3.19 -1.88
N GLY A 279 13.75 3.66 -2.88
CA GLY A 279 12.57 4.49 -2.64
C GLY A 279 12.90 5.93 -2.23
N PRO A 280 11.89 6.74 -1.88
CA PRO A 280 12.05 8.17 -1.62
C PRO A 280 12.62 8.49 -0.24
N ARG A 281 12.42 7.61 0.75
CA ARG A 281 12.70 7.90 2.16
C ARG A 281 14.12 7.56 2.61
N LEU A 282 14.84 6.68 1.90
CA LEU A 282 16.22 6.35 2.23
C LEU A 282 17.20 7.37 1.61
N PRO A 283 18.17 7.92 2.40
CA PRO A 283 19.20 8.80 1.88
C PRO A 283 20.08 8.13 0.81
N ALA A 284 20.68 8.93 -0.08
CA ALA A 284 21.43 8.42 -1.23
C ALA A 284 22.55 7.43 -0.87
N ASN A 285 23.27 7.67 0.23
CA ASN A 285 24.44 6.87 0.65
C ASN A 285 24.11 5.91 1.80
N SER A 286 22.83 5.58 2.02
CA SER A 286 22.40 4.75 3.17
C SER A 286 22.64 3.26 2.98
N ILE A 287 22.89 2.80 1.74
CA ILE A 287 23.06 1.39 1.40
C ILE A 287 24.49 1.14 0.95
N LYS A 288 25.14 0.17 1.58
CA LYS A 288 26.46 -0.31 1.17
C LYS A 288 26.31 -1.46 0.17
N THR A 289 26.86 -1.29 -1.02
CA THR A 289 26.75 -2.28 -2.09
C THR A 289 28.11 -2.64 -2.66
N PRO A 290 28.30 -3.88 -3.14
CA PRO A 290 29.47 -4.25 -3.95
C PRO A 290 29.53 -3.47 -5.26
N GLU A 291 30.74 -3.39 -5.83
CA GLU A 291 30.94 -2.86 -7.17
C GLU A 291 30.11 -3.61 -8.21
N GLY A 292 29.54 -2.90 -9.18
CA GLY A 292 28.70 -3.43 -10.25
C GLY A 292 27.20 -3.50 -9.93
N VAL A 293 26.81 -3.21 -8.69
CA VAL A 293 25.39 -3.05 -8.34
C VAL A 293 24.94 -1.61 -8.59
N GLU A 294 23.88 -1.44 -9.37
CA GLU A 294 23.28 -0.14 -9.62
C GLU A 294 22.31 0.21 -8.47
N VAL A 295 22.43 1.41 -7.88
CA VAL A 295 21.49 1.90 -6.86
C VAL A 295 20.74 3.11 -7.38
N LYS A 296 19.41 2.98 -7.45
CA LYS A 296 18.48 4.07 -7.79
C LYS A 296 17.78 4.59 -6.54
N GLY A 297 17.39 5.86 -6.56
CA GLY A 297 16.52 6.47 -5.57
C GLY A 297 15.06 6.08 -5.78
N TYR A 298 14.18 7.08 -5.72
CA TYR A 298 12.80 6.94 -6.19
C TYR A 298 12.80 6.77 -7.71
N VAL A 299 12.06 5.79 -8.19
CA VAL A 299 11.88 5.51 -9.62
C VAL A 299 10.39 5.64 -9.94
N PRO A 300 9.98 6.69 -10.65
CA PRO A 300 8.62 6.82 -11.14
C PRO A 300 8.26 5.63 -12.03
N LYS A 301 7.01 5.15 -11.94
CA LYS A 301 6.54 4.00 -12.71
C LYS A 301 7.46 2.76 -12.59
N LEU A 302 7.86 2.45 -11.36
CA LEU A 302 8.74 1.31 -11.09
C LEU A 302 8.23 0.00 -11.73
N TYR A 303 6.93 -0.13 -11.95
CA TYR A 303 6.32 -1.26 -12.64
C TYR A 303 6.86 -1.47 -14.06
N GLU A 304 7.31 -0.43 -14.78
CA GLU A 304 7.97 -0.58 -16.09
C GLU A 304 9.30 -1.35 -15.96
N HIS A 305 10.08 -1.04 -14.94
CA HIS A 305 11.33 -1.73 -14.63
C HIS A 305 11.07 -3.16 -14.12
N MET A 306 10.02 -3.34 -13.29
CA MET A 306 9.60 -4.67 -12.85
C MET A 306 9.12 -5.54 -14.01
N ALA A 307 8.44 -4.96 -15.01
CA ALA A 307 8.03 -5.66 -16.22
C ALA A 307 9.23 -6.17 -17.05
N ALA A 308 10.35 -5.45 -17.03
CA ALA A 308 11.60 -5.85 -17.69
C ALA A 308 12.39 -6.92 -16.90
N ALA A 309 12.13 -7.10 -15.60
CA ALA A 309 12.92 -7.95 -14.74
C ALA A 309 12.71 -9.45 -15.00
N ASP A 310 13.76 -10.24 -14.86
CA ASP A 310 13.66 -11.70 -14.85
C ASP A 310 13.22 -12.22 -13.47
N VAL A 311 13.63 -11.54 -12.42
CA VAL A 311 13.20 -11.79 -11.03
C VAL A 311 13.16 -10.45 -10.28
N VAL A 312 12.16 -10.28 -9.46
CA VAL A 312 12.09 -9.14 -8.53
C VAL A 312 12.23 -9.65 -7.10
N VAL A 313 13.06 -8.97 -6.30
CA VAL A 313 13.13 -9.17 -4.85
C VAL A 313 12.50 -7.96 -4.18
N THR A 314 11.49 -8.18 -3.34
CA THR A 314 10.75 -7.07 -2.74
C THR A 314 10.41 -7.30 -1.27
N ALA A 315 10.18 -6.23 -0.54
CA ALA A 315 9.48 -6.30 0.74
C ALA A 315 8.03 -6.79 0.52
N GLY A 316 7.37 -7.22 1.60
CA GLY A 316 6.02 -7.81 1.53
C GLY A 316 4.89 -6.79 1.39
N GLY A 317 5.14 -5.62 0.80
CA GLY A 317 4.12 -4.57 0.62
C GLY A 317 2.98 -4.99 -0.31
N GLY A 318 1.75 -4.61 0.08
CA GLY A 318 0.52 -4.99 -0.62
C GLY A 318 0.52 -4.60 -2.10
N THR A 319 0.84 -3.36 -2.42
CA THR A 319 0.83 -2.82 -3.80
C THR A 319 1.88 -3.48 -4.68
N THR A 320 3.15 -3.54 -4.25
CA THR A 320 4.23 -4.09 -5.09
C THR A 320 4.01 -5.58 -5.40
N THR A 321 3.56 -6.37 -4.42
CA THR A 321 3.24 -7.79 -4.66
C THR A 321 2.04 -7.98 -5.60
N LEU A 322 1.06 -7.06 -5.56
CA LEU A 322 -0.07 -7.04 -6.48
C LEU A 322 0.39 -6.71 -7.91
N GLU A 323 1.18 -5.65 -8.08
CA GLU A 323 1.74 -5.23 -9.38
C GLU A 323 2.54 -6.36 -10.03
N LEU A 324 3.39 -7.05 -9.25
CA LEU A 324 4.19 -8.19 -9.72
C LEU A 324 3.32 -9.38 -10.12
N THR A 325 2.24 -9.63 -9.38
CA THR A 325 1.26 -10.66 -9.74
C THR A 325 0.57 -10.31 -11.07
N ALA A 326 0.14 -9.07 -11.23
CA ALA A 326 -0.51 -8.57 -12.45
C ALA A 326 0.44 -8.60 -13.66
N LEU A 327 1.69 -8.21 -13.47
CA LEU A 327 2.75 -8.27 -14.49
C LEU A 327 3.19 -9.69 -14.83
N ARG A 328 2.78 -10.69 -14.05
CA ARG A 328 3.17 -12.11 -14.19
C ARG A 328 4.70 -12.28 -14.22
N ARG A 329 5.40 -11.57 -13.32
CA ARG A 329 6.86 -11.69 -13.16
C ARG A 329 7.20 -12.55 -11.96
N PRO A 330 8.24 -13.42 -12.05
CA PRO A 330 8.76 -14.17 -10.89
C PRO A 330 9.23 -13.17 -9.82
N PHE A 331 8.84 -13.42 -8.56
CA PHE A 331 9.32 -12.57 -7.46
C PHE A 331 9.51 -13.34 -6.15
N LEU A 332 10.47 -12.88 -5.37
CA LEU A 332 10.70 -13.25 -4.00
C LEU A 332 10.23 -12.10 -3.11
N TYR A 333 9.41 -12.38 -2.10
CA TYR A 333 8.96 -11.33 -1.21
C TYR A 333 9.26 -11.65 0.24
N PHE A 334 9.61 -10.60 0.98
CA PHE A 334 10.03 -10.64 2.36
C PHE A 334 9.05 -9.80 3.20
N PRO A 335 8.01 -10.39 3.79
CA PRO A 335 7.18 -9.67 4.75
C PRO A 335 8.03 -9.23 5.95
N PHE A 336 7.78 -8.03 6.46
CA PHE A 336 8.41 -7.62 7.72
C PHE A 336 7.99 -8.55 8.86
N GLU A 337 8.96 -8.95 9.67
CA GLU A 337 8.65 -9.73 10.86
C GLU A 337 7.77 -8.89 11.80
N HIS A 338 6.75 -9.54 12.37
CA HIS A 338 5.76 -8.91 13.25
C HIS A 338 4.79 -7.90 12.59
N HIS A 339 4.81 -7.75 11.28
CA HIS A 339 3.85 -6.92 10.54
C HIS A 339 2.63 -7.75 10.15
N CYS A 340 1.53 -7.65 10.91
CA CYS A 340 0.38 -8.54 10.74
C CYS A 340 -0.24 -8.48 9.34
N GLU A 341 -0.45 -7.30 8.76
CA GLU A 341 -0.97 -7.15 7.40
C GLU A 341 -0.11 -7.89 6.37
N GLN A 342 1.22 -7.68 6.38
CA GLN A 342 2.10 -8.35 5.41
C GLN A 342 2.23 -9.86 5.64
N MET A 343 2.32 -10.27 6.91
CA MET A 343 2.50 -11.67 7.28
C MET A 343 1.23 -12.50 7.11
N ILE A 344 0.06 -11.88 7.20
CA ILE A 344 -1.23 -12.58 7.13
C ILE A 344 -1.97 -12.20 5.84
N ASP A 345 -2.44 -10.95 5.72
CA ASP A 345 -3.37 -10.56 4.68
C ASP A 345 -2.70 -10.59 3.30
N VAL A 346 -1.54 -9.93 3.13
CA VAL A 346 -0.78 -9.95 1.87
C VAL A 346 -0.31 -11.36 1.54
N THR A 347 0.23 -12.11 2.52
CA THR A 347 0.73 -13.47 2.30
C THR A 347 -0.40 -14.41 1.89
N ASN A 348 -1.57 -14.34 2.52
CA ASN A 348 -2.74 -15.15 2.16
C ASN A 348 -3.22 -14.82 0.75
N ARG A 349 -3.27 -13.53 0.39
CA ARG A 349 -3.59 -13.07 -0.95
C ARG A 349 -2.62 -13.64 -1.99
N VAL A 350 -1.31 -13.43 -1.80
CA VAL A 350 -0.26 -13.89 -2.72
C VAL A 350 -0.31 -15.42 -2.88
N LYS A 351 -0.52 -16.16 -1.78
CA LYS A 351 -0.70 -17.62 -1.81
C LYS A 351 -1.95 -18.04 -2.59
N ARG A 352 -3.10 -17.38 -2.37
CA ARG A 352 -4.33 -17.65 -3.12
C ARG A 352 -4.16 -17.38 -4.61
N GLN A 353 -3.40 -16.35 -4.96
CA GLN A 353 -3.07 -16.01 -6.34
C GLN A 353 -1.97 -16.91 -6.93
N ARG A 354 -1.45 -17.88 -6.20
CA ARG A 354 -0.32 -18.75 -6.57
C ARG A 354 0.90 -17.96 -7.03
N ALA A 355 1.11 -16.78 -6.45
CA ALA A 355 2.12 -15.83 -6.87
C ALA A 355 3.32 -15.81 -5.93
N GLY A 356 4.48 -15.43 -6.49
CA GLY A 356 5.70 -15.18 -5.74
C GLY A 356 6.19 -16.33 -4.85
N VAL A 357 7.34 -16.11 -4.24
CA VAL A 357 7.92 -17.03 -3.24
C VAL A 357 8.18 -16.26 -1.97
N MET A 358 7.52 -16.65 -0.88
CA MET A 358 7.73 -16.05 0.44
C MET A 358 9.10 -16.45 0.98
N MET A 359 9.84 -15.46 1.46
CA MET A 359 11.10 -15.62 2.15
C MET A 359 11.03 -15.01 3.56
N ARG A 360 11.78 -15.55 4.50
CA ARG A 360 11.91 -15.01 5.85
C ARG A 360 13.28 -14.40 6.01
N PHE A 361 13.34 -13.11 6.33
CA PHE A 361 14.60 -12.38 6.42
C PHE A 361 15.60 -13.00 7.42
N PRO A 362 15.21 -13.40 8.67
CA PRO A 362 16.12 -14.01 9.63
C PRO A 362 16.68 -15.37 9.21
N GLN A 363 16.06 -16.02 8.22
CA GLN A 363 16.43 -17.36 7.74
C GLN A 363 17.18 -17.30 6.40
N THR A 364 17.43 -16.09 5.86
CA THR A 364 17.98 -15.94 4.51
C THR A 364 19.38 -15.35 4.56
N THR A 365 20.38 -16.16 4.18
CA THR A 365 21.74 -15.68 3.94
C THR A 365 21.91 -15.19 2.49
N PRO A 366 23.00 -14.46 2.16
CA PRO A 366 23.28 -14.09 0.76
C PRO A 366 23.35 -15.29 -0.19
N GLU A 367 23.85 -16.44 0.27
CA GLU A 367 23.94 -17.69 -0.52
C GLU A 367 22.53 -18.26 -0.80
N ILE A 368 21.67 -18.31 0.23
CA ILE A 368 20.28 -18.76 0.07
C ILE A 368 19.54 -17.84 -0.89
N LEU A 369 19.70 -16.52 -0.74
CA LEU A 369 19.05 -15.56 -1.63
C LEU A 369 19.54 -15.71 -3.07
N ALA A 370 20.85 -15.82 -3.29
CA ALA A 370 21.44 -16.03 -4.60
C ALA A 370 20.90 -17.31 -5.26
N GLN A 371 20.82 -18.40 -4.50
CA GLN A 371 20.26 -19.66 -5.00
C GLN A 371 18.78 -19.50 -5.41
N ARG A 372 17.95 -18.86 -4.56
CA ARG A 372 16.53 -18.62 -4.86
C ARG A 372 16.33 -17.70 -6.06
N ILE A 373 17.17 -16.68 -6.24
CA ILE A 373 17.15 -15.83 -7.43
C ILE A 373 17.43 -16.67 -8.68
N LYS A 374 18.50 -17.49 -8.68
CA LYS A 374 18.85 -18.38 -9.83
C LYS A 374 17.71 -19.32 -10.19
N GLU A 375 17.05 -19.91 -9.20
CA GLU A 375 15.93 -20.84 -9.40
C GLU A 375 14.70 -20.17 -10.05
N ASN A 376 14.61 -18.84 -9.99
CA ASN A 376 13.45 -18.09 -10.50
C ASN A 376 13.74 -17.29 -11.78
N ILE A 377 14.99 -17.11 -12.18
CA ILE A 377 15.35 -16.48 -13.45
C ILE A 377 14.80 -17.35 -14.61
N GLY A 378 14.05 -16.72 -15.50
CA GLY A 378 13.45 -17.37 -16.68
C GLY A 378 12.28 -18.32 -16.37
N LYS A 379 11.85 -18.40 -15.12
CA LYS A 379 10.72 -19.25 -14.72
C LYS A 379 9.41 -18.75 -15.31
N GLN A 380 8.69 -19.64 -15.98
CA GLN A 380 7.30 -19.37 -16.36
C GLN A 380 6.41 -19.44 -15.12
N VAL A 381 5.55 -18.44 -14.94
CA VAL A 381 4.65 -18.36 -13.79
C VAL A 381 3.20 -18.61 -14.22
N ASP A 382 2.45 -19.31 -13.37
CA ASP A 382 1.02 -19.57 -13.53
C ASP A 382 0.25 -18.94 -12.37
N TYR A 383 0.25 -17.61 -12.34
CA TYR A 383 -0.50 -16.84 -11.35
C TYR A 383 -1.98 -16.81 -11.71
N ALA A 384 -2.85 -16.86 -10.70
CA ALA A 384 -4.28 -16.67 -10.90
C ALA A 384 -4.58 -15.28 -11.47
N GLU A 385 -5.69 -15.17 -12.18
CA GLU A 385 -6.19 -13.87 -12.60
C GLU A 385 -6.54 -12.98 -11.41
N VAL A 386 -6.26 -11.70 -11.56
CA VAL A 386 -6.50 -10.69 -10.53
C VAL A 386 -7.56 -9.72 -11.06
N PRO A 387 -8.69 -9.52 -10.37
CA PRO A 387 -9.68 -8.53 -10.78
C PRO A 387 -9.16 -7.11 -10.54
N LEU A 388 -8.79 -6.41 -11.61
CA LEU A 388 -8.12 -5.09 -11.58
C LEU A 388 -9.05 -3.92 -11.95
N ASP A 389 -10.35 -4.11 -11.88
CA ASP A 389 -11.35 -3.08 -12.19
C ASP A 389 -11.80 -2.26 -10.96
N GLY A 390 -11.04 -2.33 -9.88
CA GLY A 390 -11.35 -1.68 -8.60
C GLY A 390 -11.47 -0.17 -8.70
N ALA A 391 -10.63 0.51 -9.48
CA ALA A 391 -10.70 1.96 -9.65
C ALA A 391 -12.04 2.39 -10.27
N ARG A 392 -12.48 1.71 -11.34
CA ARG A 392 -13.78 1.97 -11.98
C ARG A 392 -14.94 1.71 -11.04
N LYS A 393 -14.96 0.57 -10.35
CA LYS A 393 -16.02 0.24 -9.38
C LYS A 393 -16.08 1.24 -8.22
N SER A 394 -14.93 1.68 -7.71
CA SER A 394 -14.86 2.71 -6.67
C SER A 394 -15.44 4.03 -7.17
N ALA A 395 -15.10 4.44 -8.38
CA ALA A 395 -15.63 5.65 -9.00
C ALA A 395 -17.15 5.59 -9.21
N GLU A 396 -17.68 4.43 -9.62
CA GLU A 396 -19.12 4.19 -9.74
C GLU A 396 -19.86 4.33 -8.39
N ILE A 397 -19.24 3.88 -7.30
CA ILE A 397 -19.77 4.05 -5.94
C ILE A 397 -19.76 5.53 -5.56
N MET A 398 -18.64 6.22 -5.71
CA MET A 398 -18.51 7.65 -5.39
C MET A 398 -19.49 8.51 -6.19
N ALA A 399 -19.65 8.23 -7.48
CA ALA A 399 -20.53 8.98 -8.38
C ALA A 399 -22.01 8.97 -7.94
N ARG A 400 -22.45 7.97 -7.16
CA ARG A 400 -23.84 7.90 -6.61
C ARG A 400 -24.12 8.99 -5.59
N TYR A 401 -23.10 9.55 -4.97
CA TYR A 401 -23.21 10.58 -3.93
C TYR A 401 -22.97 12.00 -4.46
N LEU A 402 -22.60 12.12 -5.74
CA LEU A 402 -22.42 13.38 -6.46
C LEU A 402 -23.66 13.68 -7.32
N ASN A 403 -24.15 14.90 -7.23
CA ASN A 403 -25.32 15.37 -8.01
C ASN A 403 -24.99 15.53 -9.50
#